data_240ea2df4e62442feaad359862df8c1e
#
_entry.id   240ea2df4e62442feaad359862df8c1e
#
_cell.length_a   1.000
_cell.length_b   1.000
_cell.length_c   1.000
_cell.angle_alpha   90.00
_cell.angle_beta   90.00
_cell.angle_gamma   90.00
#
_symmetry.space_group_name_H-M   'P 1'
#
loop_
_entity.id
_entity.type
_entity.pdbx_description
1 polymer ?
#
loop_
_entity_poly.entity_id
_entity_poly.type
_entity_poly.pdbx_seq_one_letter_code
_entity_poly.pdbx_strand_id
1 'polypeptide(L)'
;CKIEANDEILSQIERFKSQNKARLSAPTKITECTACPTYKGCMTDFVCHTSPVENATKIFDCGSLLSPVKARKMSGAELAKEARNAAKDPADYFEYIMFAWGNCQAGDRLVMERKLKRFPNGKDLSEDFTPGVRFFFDYKKLCTHPDAVFEGVLPLKIKDEVILKDWIHAIVVPENERAALEKHIPQNLAQKVHFVKNDCKDIWAWSEKVYEIIKRI
;
A
#
# COMPACT_ATOMS: atom_id res chain seq x y z
N CYS A 1 5.66 13.37 16.01
CA CYS A 1 5.34 14.36 17.06
C CYS A 1 5.85 13.85 18.38
N LYS A 2 6.69 14.64 19.07
CA LYS A 2 6.98 14.40 20.48
C LYS A 2 5.78 14.95 21.23
N ILE A 3 4.96 14.10 21.84
CA ILE A 3 3.88 14.56 22.71
C ILE A 3 4.53 14.78 24.07
N GLU A 4 4.72 16.03 24.44
CA GLU A 4 5.04 16.39 25.81
C GLU A 4 3.71 16.46 26.57
N ALA A 5 3.50 15.48 27.42
CA ALA A 5 2.32 15.37 28.25
C ALA A 5 2.77 15.07 29.68
N ASN A 6 1.95 15.46 30.66
CA ASN A 6 2.19 15.07 32.05
C ASN A 6 1.95 13.56 32.24
N ASP A 7 2.44 13.01 33.34
CA ASP A 7 2.38 11.58 33.64
C ASP A 7 0.94 11.01 33.64
N GLU A 8 -0.03 11.84 34.01
CA GLU A 8 -1.44 11.44 34.02
C GLU A 8 -1.96 11.21 32.59
N ILE A 9 -1.64 12.10 31.65
CA ILE A 9 -2.02 11.96 30.23
C ILE A 9 -1.28 10.78 29.60
N LEU A 10 0.00 10.60 29.91
CA LEU A 10 0.77 9.43 29.43
C LEU A 10 0.17 8.13 29.93
N SER A 11 -0.23 8.07 31.21
CA SER A 11 -0.92 6.91 31.79
C SER A 11 -2.27 6.63 31.12
N GLN A 12 -3.03 7.67 30.77
CA GLN A 12 -4.29 7.53 30.04
C GLN A 12 -4.06 7.01 28.62
N ILE A 13 -3.02 7.47 27.92
CA ILE A 13 -2.65 7.00 26.60
C ILE A 13 -2.26 5.51 26.65
N GLU A 14 -1.44 5.09 27.61
CA GLU A 14 -1.04 3.69 27.74
C GLU A 14 -2.23 2.79 28.14
N ARG A 15 -3.13 3.27 29.00
CA ARG A 15 -4.38 2.56 29.31
C ARG A 15 -5.26 2.42 28.07
N PHE A 16 -5.42 3.49 27.28
CA PHE A 16 -6.16 3.45 26.03
C PHE A 16 -5.56 2.45 25.04
N LYS A 17 -4.23 2.47 24.86
CA LYS A 17 -3.52 1.50 24.01
C LYS A 17 -3.75 0.07 24.47
N SER A 18 -3.64 -0.21 25.76
CA SER A 18 -3.83 -1.56 26.30
C SER A 18 -5.28 -2.03 26.15
N GLN A 19 -6.25 -1.16 26.43
CA GLN A 19 -7.69 -1.46 26.27
C GLN A 19 -8.09 -1.65 24.80
N ASN A 20 -7.40 -0.99 23.86
CA ASN A 20 -7.70 -1.06 22.44
C ASN A 20 -6.75 -1.99 21.68
N LYS A 21 -5.85 -2.70 22.36
CA LYS A 21 -4.94 -3.66 21.73
C LYS A 21 -5.70 -4.71 20.90
N ALA A 22 -6.86 -5.17 21.38
CA ALA A 22 -7.73 -6.06 20.64
C ALA A 22 -8.44 -5.40 19.43
N ARG A 23 -8.65 -4.07 19.47
CA ARG A 23 -9.19 -3.29 18.35
C ARG A 23 -8.19 -3.03 17.23
N LEU A 24 -6.91 -3.16 17.53
CA LEU A 24 -5.81 -3.03 16.56
C LEU A 24 -5.50 -4.38 15.89
N SER A 25 -6.18 -5.46 16.25
CA SER A 25 -6.13 -6.73 15.53
C SER A 25 -6.91 -6.62 14.22
N ALA A 26 -6.53 -7.41 13.21
CA ALA A 26 -7.31 -7.50 11.98
C ALA A 26 -8.76 -7.84 12.29
N PRO A 27 -9.75 -7.14 11.74
CA PRO A 27 -11.13 -7.46 11.92
C PRO A 27 -11.39 -8.89 11.39
N THR A 28 -12.11 -9.69 12.14
CA THR A 28 -12.54 -11.04 11.74
C THR A 28 -13.47 -11.02 10.54
N LYS A 29 -14.14 -9.87 10.35
CA LYS A 29 -14.96 -9.55 9.17
C LYS A 29 -14.54 -8.21 8.59
N ILE A 30 -14.44 -8.14 7.29
CA ILE A 30 -14.09 -6.91 6.54
C ILE A 30 -15.08 -5.76 6.84
N THR A 31 -16.34 -6.10 7.16
CA THR A 31 -17.38 -5.14 7.53
C THR A 31 -17.18 -4.45 8.87
N GLU A 32 -16.23 -4.88 9.69
CA GLU A 32 -15.96 -4.35 11.02
C GLU A 32 -14.88 -3.28 11.05
N CYS A 33 -14.30 -2.92 9.89
CA CYS A 33 -13.30 -1.85 9.82
C CYS A 33 -13.90 -0.50 10.23
N THR A 34 -13.28 0.15 11.21
CA THR A 34 -13.69 1.46 11.74
C THR A 34 -12.77 2.59 11.31
N ALA A 35 -11.75 2.32 10.50
CA ALA A 35 -10.75 3.31 10.07
C ALA A 35 -11.38 4.47 9.26
N CYS A 36 -12.49 4.22 8.56
CA CYS A 36 -13.25 5.22 7.82
C CYS A 36 -14.73 5.17 8.21
N PRO A 37 -15.14 5.77 9.32
CA PRO A 37 -16.53 5.70 9.78
C PRO A 37 -17.54 6.33 8.82
N THR A 38 -17.10 7.26 7.98
CA THR A 38 -17.94 7.99 7.01
C THR A 38 -17.98 7.36 5.62
N TYR A 39 -17.02 6.49 5.29
CA TYR A 39 -16.93 5.83 3.99
C TYR A 39 -16.68 4.34 4.16
N LYS A 40 -17.67 3.53 3.83
CA LYS A 40 -17.65 2.07 4.01
C LYS A 40 -17.43 1.28 2.72
N GLY A 41 -17.30 1.96 1.60
CA GLY A 41 -17.14 1.32 0.28
C GLY A 41 -15.73 0.84 -0.04
N CYS A 42 -14.73 1.15 0.80
CA CYS A 42 -13.34 0.76 0.55
C CYS A 42 -12.93 -0.59 1.15
N MET A 43 -13.73 -1.16 2.04
CA MET A 43 -13.44 -2.45 2.64
C MET A 43 -13.69 -3.58 1.64
N THR A 44 -12.61 -4.25 1.25
CA THR A 44 -12.62 -5.23 0.17
C THR A 44 -11.95 -6.53 0.60
N ASP A 45 -12.20 -7.64 -0.11
CA ASP A 45 -11.55 -8.93 0.14
C ASP A 45 -10.06 -8.92 -0.20
N PHE A 46 -9.61 -7.92 -0.95
CA PHE A 46 -8.23 -7.75 -1.34
C PHE A 46 -7.66 -6.46 -0.79
N VAL A 47 -6.35 -6.47 -0.54
CA VAL A 47 -5.54 -5.29 -0.28
C VAL A 47 -4.49 -5.15 -1.35
N CYS A 48 -3.99 -3.93 -1.57
CA CYS A 48 -2.96 -3.70 -2.57
C CYS A 48 -1.81 -2.85 -2.05
N HIS A 49 -0.62 -3.13 -2.59
CA HIS A 49 0.53 -2.24 -2.57
C HIS A 49 0.71 -1.67 -3.97
N THR A 50 0.90 -0.35 -4.08
CA THR A 50 1.10 0.32 -5.38
C THR A 50 2.51 0.89 -5.45
N SER A 51 3.19 0.63 -6.55
CA SER A 51 4.57 1.12 -6.77
C SER A 51 4.72 1.81 -8.11
N PRO A 52 5.58 2.84 -8.21
CA PRO A 52 6.03 3.34 -9.51
C PRO A 52 6.68 2.22 -10.34
N VAL A 53 6.68 2.36 -11.67
CA VAL A 53 7.20 1.37 -12.61
C VAL A 53 8.66 1.00 -12.32
N GLU A 54 9.50 2.00 -12.06
CA GLU A 54 10.92 1.79 -11.74
C GLU A 54 11.16 0.99 -10.45
N ASN A 55 10.24 1.07 -9.49
CA ASN A 55 10.28 0.24 -8.29
C ASN A 55 9.69 -1.15 -8.57
N ALA A 56 8.63 -1.23 -9.40
CA ALA A 56 8.05 -2.51 -9.79
C ALA A 56 9.07 -3.42 -10.51
N THR A 57 9.93 -2.84 -11.36
CA THR A 57 11.06 -3.56 -11.95
C THR A 57 11.93 -4.23 -10.89
N LYS A 58 12.35 -3.48 -9.87
CA LYS A 58 13.18 -4.01 -8.76
C LYS A 58 12.44 -5.08 -7.94
N ILE A 59 11.12 -4.90 -7.75
CA ILE A 59 10.28 -5.86 -7.05
C ILE A 59 10.20 -7.19 -7.83
N PHE A 60 10.07 -7.14 -9.15
CA PHE A 60 10.11 -8.33 -9.98
C PHE A 60 11.48 -9.00 -9.96
N ASP A 61 12.56 -8.23 -10.10
CA ASP A 61 13.93 -8.75 -10.10
C ASP A 61 14.31 -9.44 -8.78
N CYS A 62 13.82 -8.94 -7.63
CA CYS A 62 14.08 -9.57 -6.33
C CYS A 62 13.00 -10.60 -5.90
N GLY A 63 11.84 -10.60 -6.54
CA GLY A 63 10.72 -11.49 -6.22
C GLY A 63 9.97 -11.15 -4.92
N SER A 64 10.21 -9.97 -4.35
CA SER A 64 9.66 -9.57 -3.05
C SER A 64 9.29 -8.09 -3.01
N LEU A 65 8.25 -7.76 -2.24
CA LEU A 65 8.10 -6.41 -1.70
C LEU A 65 9.04 -6.27 -0.51
N LEU A 66 9.81 -5.20 -0.49
CA LEU A 66 10.69 -4.85 0.62
C LEU A 66 10.25 -3.53 1.27
N SER A 67 10.38 -3.45 2.58
CA SER A 67 10.24 -2.17 3.28
C SER A 67 11.25 -1.14 2.75
N PRO A 68 10.94 0.16 2.81
CA PRO A 68 11.89 1.20 2.36
C PRO A 68 13.27 1.09 2.99
N VAL A 69 13.34 0.75 4.29
CA VAL A 69 14.60 0.54 5.01
C VAL A 69 15.42 -0.58 4.38
N LYS A 70 14.81 -1.74 4.11
CA LYS A 70 15.50 -2.86 3.44
C LYS A 70 15.84 -2.56 1.98
N ALA A 71 14.90 -2.04 1.22
CA ALA A 71 15.08 -1.77 -0.20
C ALA A 71 16.21 -0.76 -0.48
N ARG A 72 16.42 0.19 0.44
CA ARG A 72 17.39 1.28 0.26
C ARG A 72 18.61 1.16 1.14
N LYS A 73 18.65 0.21 2.06
CA LYS A 73 19.73 0.03 3.04
C LYS A 73 20.02 1.33 3.82
N MET A 74 18.94 2.02 4.22
CA MET A 74 18.97 3.28 4.96
C MET A 74 18.12 3.14 6.21
N SER A 75 18.45 3.87 7.27
CA SER A 75 17.61 3.91 8.47
C SER A 75 16.29 4.67 8.20
N GLY A 76 15.25 4.35 8.97
CA GLY A 76 13.99 5.09 8.90
C GLY A 76 14.16 6.59 9.21
N ALA A 77 15.09 6.94 10.10
CA ALA A 77 15.41 8.32 10.44
C ALA A 77 16.01 9.11 9.25
N GLU A 78 16.84 8.48 8.43
CA GLU A 78 17.37 9.08 7.21
C GLU A 78 16.27 9.24 6.16
N LEU A 79 15.46 8.19 5.96
CA LEU A 79 14.33 8.20 5.02
C LEU A 79 13.28 9.27 5.38
N ALA A 80 13.00 9.45 6.67
CA ALA A 80 12.05 10.45 7.14
C ALA A 80 12.45 11.90 6.81
N LYS A 81 13.75 12.16 6.64
CA LYS A 81 14.29 13.49 6.30
C LYS A 81 14.30 13.77 4.79
N GLU A 82 14.04 12.77 3.96
CA GLU A 82 14.07 12.99 2.51
C GLU A 82 12.91 13.87 2.02
N ALA A 83 13.20 14.70 1.01
CA ALA A 83 12.21 15.59 0.41
C ALA A 83 10.98 14.88 -0.16
N ARG A 84 11.13 13.61 -0.56
CA ARG A 84 10.02 12.77 -1.04
C ARG A 84 9.08 12.27 0.06
N ASN A 85 9.42 12.47 1.33
CA ASN A 85 8.51 12.25 2.46
C ASN A 85 7.62 13.48 2.68
N ALA A 86 6.83 13.85 1.66
CA ALA A 86 5.95 15.01 1.72
C ALA A 86 4.82 14.82 2.75
N ALA A 87 4.42 13.57 3.00
CA ALA A 87 3.44 13.23 4.03
C ALA A 87 4.00 13.35 5.45
N LYS A 88 5.33 13.51 5.60
CA LYS A 88 6.02 13.54 6.90
C LYS A 88 5.76 12.30 7.75
N ASP A 89 5.76 11.13 7.09
CA ASP A 89 5.64 9.86 7.78
C ASP A 89 6.75 9.70 8.83
N PRO A 90 6.45 9.16 10.01
CA PRO A 90 7.43 8.95 11.06
C PRO A 90 8.46 7.86 10.67
N ALA A 91 9.64 7.90 11.31
CA ALA A 91 10.77 7.06 10.95
C ALA A 91 10.48 5.56 10.97
N ASP A 92 9.67 5.09 11.91
CA ASP A 92 9.27 3.70 12.07
C ASP A 92 8.36 3.18 10.93
N TYR A 93 7.64 4.07 10.23
CA TYR A 93 6.82 3.68 9.09
C TYR A 93 7.64 3.09 7.95
N PHE A 94 8.88 3.52 7.79
CA PHE A 94 9.77 3.02 6.73
C PHE A 94 10.28 1.60 6.95
N GLU A 95 10.03 1.00 8.14
CA GLU A 95 10.31 -0.41 8.42
C GLU A 95 9.22 -1.35 7.84
N TYR A 96 8.11 -0.81 7.36
CA TYR A 96 6.94 -1.58 6.94
C TYR A 96 6.61 -1.40 5.46
N ILE A 97 6.01 -2.44 4.91
CA ILE A 97 5.28 -2.43 3.64
C ILE A 97 3.83 -2.12 3.99
N MET A 98 3.30 -1.04 3.45
CA MET A 98 1.94 -0.58 3.72
C MET A 98 0.99 -1.03 2.64
N PHE A 99 -0.22 -1.41 3.04
CA PHE A 99 -1.27 -1.84 2.14
C PHE A 99 -2.49 -0.93 2.27
N ALA A 100 -3.13 -0.68 1.15
CA ALA A 100 -4.43 -0.02 1.06
C ALA A 100 -5.52 -1.05 0.69
N TRP A 101 -6.79 -0.71 0.88
CA TRP A 101 -7.89 -1.51 0.35
C TRP A 101 -7.82 -1.60 -1.18
N GLY A 102 -8.26 -2.73 -1.74
CA GLY A 102 -8.06 -3.06 -3.16
C GLY A 102 -8.63 -2.04 -4.15
N ASN A 103 -9.72 -1.37 -3.81
CA ASN A 103 -10.33 -0.29 -4.61
C ASN A 103 -9.88 1.12 -4.20
N CYS A 104 -8.91 1.25 -3.31
CA CYS A 104 -8.44 2.54 -2.82
C CYS A 104 -7.41 3.16 -3.78
N GLN A 105 -7.57 4.44 -4.08
CA GLN A 105 -6.68 5.21 -4.95
C GLN A 105 -5.41 5.74 -4.24
N ALA A 106 -5.29 5.56 -2.92
CA ALA A 106 -4.21 6.16 -2.14
C ALA A 106 -2.81 5.81 -2.65
N GLY A 107 -2.62 4.58 -3.13
CA GLY A 107 -1.35 4.14 -3.68
C GLY A 107 -0.95 4.88 -4.96
N ASP A 108 -1.89 5.08 -5.90
CA ASP A 108 -1.61 5.86 -7.13
C ASP A 108 -1.39 7.34 -6.83
N ARG A 109 -2.11 7.88 -5.83
CA ARG A 109 -1.84 9.24 -5.35
C ARG A 109 -0.40 9.39 -4.84
N LEU A 110 0.12 8.41 -4.11
CA LEU A 110 1.51 8.39 -3.64
C LEU A 110 2.50 8.24 -4.81
N VAL A 111 2.16 7.48 -5.85
CA VAL A 111 2.95 7.41 -7.09
C VAL A 111 3.05 8.78 -7.74
N MET A 112 1.92 9.49 -7.87
CA MET A 112 1.91 10.85 -8.41
C MET A 112 2.70 11.84 -7.54
N GLU A 113 2.57 11.78 -6.22
CA GLU A 113 3.32 12.61 -5.28
C GLU A 113 4.84 12.44 -5.47
N ARG A 114 5.31 11.19 -5.58
CA ARG A 114 6.73 10.89 -5.81
C ARG A 114 7.22 11.40 -7.16
N LYS A 115 6.40 11.26 -8.21
CA LYS A 115 6.70 11.77 -9.55
C LYS A 115 6.79 13.29 -9.57
N LEU A 116 5.85 13.96 -8.95
CA LEU A 116 5.73 15.42 -8.94
C LEU A 116 6.62 16.11 -7.89
N LYS A 117 7.10 15.37 -6.88
CA LYS A 117 7.83 15.89 -5.70
C LYS A 117 7.05 16.96 -4.92
N ARG A 118 5.71 16.90 -5.00
CA ARG A 118 4.76 17.73 -4.27
C ARG A 118 3.43 16.99 -4.14
N PHE A 119 2.54 17.46 -3.29
CA PHE A 119 1.17 16.93 -3.26
C PHE A 119 0.48 17.16 -4.60
N PRO A 120 -0.15 16.13 -5.17
CA PRO A 120 -0.92 16.24 -6.41
C PRO A 120 -2.21 17.05 -6.17
N ASN A 121 -2.55 17.90 -7.14
CA ASN A 121 -3.83 18.61 -7.19
C ASN A 121 -4.88 17.81 -7.98
N GLY A 122 -6.09 18.36 -8.13
CA GLY A 122 -7.19 17.68 -8.83
C GLY A 122 -6.88 17.35 -10.30
N LYS A 123 -6.17 18.23 -11.01
CA LYS A 123 -5.77 18.00 -12.41
C LYS A 123 -4.73 16.87 -12.52
N ASP A 124 -3.75 16.85 -11.62
CA ASP A 124 -2.74 15.79 -11.56
C ASP A 124 -3.39 14.40 -11.33
N LEU A 125 -4.52 14.34 -10.63
CA LEU A 125 -5.23 13.10 -10.29
C LEU A 125 -6.30 12.71 -11.31
N SER A 126 -6.56 13.55 -12.30
CA SER A 126 -7.51 13.30 -13.39
C SER A 126 -6.82 13.32 -14.76
N GLU A 127 -6.58 14.49 -15.33
CA GLU A 127 -6.12 14.63 -16.72
C GLU A 127 -4.69 14.12 -16.92
N ASP A 128 -3.81 14.33 -15.93
CA ASP A 128 -2.37 14.07 -16.03
C ASP A 128 -1.92 12.85 -15.20
N PHE A 129 -2.85 12.05 -14.66
CA PHE A 129 -2.45 10.98 -13.79
C PHE A 129 -1.75 9.81 -14.51
N THR A 130 -0.80 9.22 -13.82
CA THR A 130 -0.11 8.01 -14.27
C THR A 130 -0.28 6.95 -13.19
N PRO A 131 -0.98 5.85 -13.48
CA PRO A 131 -1.16 4.79 -12.49
C PRO A 131 0.15 4.05 -12.22
N GLY A 132 0.28 3.56 -11.00
CA GLY A 132 1.35 2.65 -10.63
C GLY A 132 1.04 1.20 -10.96
N VAL A 133 2.03 0.33 -10.73
CA VAL A 133 1.83 -1.13 -10.72
C VAL A 133 1.22 -1.51 -9.39
N ARG A 134 0.12 -2.23 -9.42
CA ARG A 134 -0.62 -2.66 -8.22
C ARG A 134 -0.42 -4.15 -7.96
N PHE A 135 0.04 -4.47 -6.77
CA PHE A 135 0.23 -5.82 -6.26
C PHE A 135 -0.92 -6.14 -5.31
N PHE A 136 -1.78 -7.08 -5.68
CA PHE A 136 -2.98 -7.46 -4.91
C PHE A 136 -2.76 -8.73 -4.11
N PHE A 137 -3.27 -8.73 -2.90
CA PHE A 137 -3.18 -9.83 -1.94
C PHE A 137 -4.56 -10.13 -1.37
N ASP A 138 -4.88 -11.41 -1.17
CA ASP A 138 -6.04 -11.79 -0.38
C ASP A 138 -5.85 -11.30 1.06
N TYR A 139 -6.80 -10.50 1.54
CA TYR A 139 -6.69 -9.84 2.84
C TYR A 139 -6.65 -10.85 3.99
N LYS A 140 -7.55 -11.85 3.97
CA LYS A 140 -7.61 -12.85 5.04
C LYS A 140 -6.35 -13.68 5.09
N LYS A 141 -5.84 -14.09 3.93
CA LYS A 141 -4.57 -14.81 3.84
C LYS A 141 -3.42 -13.94 4.34
N LEU A 142 -3.31 -12.70 3.86
CA LEU A 142 -2.21 -11.81 4.22
C LEU A 142 -2.22 -11.45 5.73
N CYS A 143 -3.39 -11.42 6.37
CA CYS A 143 -3.51 -11.25 7.82
C CYS A 143 -2.83 -12.37 8.63
N THR A 144 -2.57 -13.54 8.04
CA THR A 144 -1.86 -14.64 8.70
C THR A 144 -0.34 -14.56 8.55
N HIS A 145 0.17 -13.52 7.89
CA HIS A 145 1.62 -13.32 7.79
C HIS A 145 2.23 -13.10 9.18
N PRO A 146 3.35 -13.76 9.53
CA PRO A 146 3.91 -13.68 10.88
C PRO A 146 4.28 -12.26 11.32
N ASP A 147 4.65 -11.40 10.36
CA ASP A 147 5.05 -10.02 10.61
C ASP A 147 3.93 -9.00 10.33
N ALA A 148 2.67 -9.46 10.25
CA ALA A 148 1.53 -8.59 10.05
C ALA A 148 1.26 -7.72 11.29
N VAL A 149 1.08 -6.43 11.08
CA VAL A 149 0.80 -5.43 12.12
C VAL A 149 -0.47 -4.67 11.76
N PHE A 150 -1.34 -4.50 12.75
CA PHE A 150 -2.62 -3.81 12.62
C PHE A 150 -2.61 -2.59 13.53
N GLU A 151 -2.93 -1.43 12.97
CA GLU A 151 -2.93 -0.15 13.70
C GLU A 151 -4.26 0.60 13.63
N GLY A 152 -5.26 0.04 12.95
CA GLY A 152 -6.61 0.60 12.86
C GLY A 152 -6.80 1.71 11.83
N VAL A 153 -5.74 2.15 11.15
CA VAL A 153 -5.79 3.16 10.06
C VAL A 153 -5.66 2.48 8.70
N LEU A 154 -4.59 1.74 8.50
CA LEU A 154 -4.41 0.91 7.31
C LEU A 154 -5.04 -0.47 7.52
N PRO A 155 -5.45 -1.16 6.45
CA PRO A 155 -5.90 -2.55 6.55
C PRO A 155 -4.92 -3.44 7.31
N LEU A 156 -3.65 -3.34 6.94
CA LEU A 156 -2.50 -3.91 7.63
C LEU A 156 -1.20 -3.31 7.07
N LYS A 157 -0.11 -3.55 7.78
CA LYS A 157 1.26 -3.35 7.30
C LYS A 157 2.09 -4.58 7.67
N ILE A 158 3.11 -4.89 6.88
CA ILE A 158 4.00 -6.04 7.12
C ILE A 158 5.42 -5.54 7.29
N LYS A 159 6.07 -6.01 8.33
CA LYS A 159 7.46 -5.64 8.60
C LYS A 159 8.39 -6.28 7.57
N ASP A 160 9.35 -5.53 7.13
CA ASP A 160 10.50 -5.94 6.34
C ASP A 160 10.21 -6.47 4.93
N GLU A 161 9.51 -7.60 4.74
CA GLU A 161 9.47 -8.30 3.46
C GLU A 161 8.18 -9.09 3.23
N VAL A 162 7.71 -9.11 1.98
CA VAL A 162 6.65 -10.02 1.50
C VAL A 162 7.12 -10.71 0.23
N ILE A 163 7.33 -12.01 0.30
CA ILE A 163 7.75 -12.84 -0.84
C ILE A 163 6.57 -13.03 -1.78
N LEU A 164 6.66 -12.53 -3.02
CA LEU A 164 5.53 -12.51 -3.95
C LEU A 164 4.99 -13.90 -4.27
N LYS A 165 5.85 -14.87 -4.57
CA LYS A 165 5.43 -16.24 -4.96
C LYS A 165 4.49 -16.90 -3.95
N ASP A 166 4.61 -16.56 -2.65
CA ASP A 166 3.87 -17.19 -1.56
C ASP A 166 2.55 -16.47 -1.25
N TRP A 167 2.52 -15.15 -1.47
CA TRP A 167 1.44 -14.31 -0.98
C TRP A 167 0.62 -13.61 -2.06
N ILE A 168 1.20 -13.34 -3.24
CA ILE A 168 0.53 -12.56 -4.28
C ILE A 168 -0.73 -13.26 -4.82
N HIS A 169 -1.81 -12.51 -4.95
CA HIS A 169 -3.01 -12.93 -5.66
C HIS A 169 -2.91 -12.57 -7.13
N ALA A 170 -2.76 -11.29 -7.45
CA ALA A 170 -2.64 -10.77 -8.81
C ALA A 170 -1.80 -9.50 -8.85
N ILE A 171 -1.26 -9.18 -10.03
CA ILE A 171 -0.49 -7.97 -10.29
C ILE A 171 -1.11 -7.25 -11.48
N VAL A 172 -1.47 -5.98 -11.31
CA VAL A 172 -1.96 -5.16 -12.41
C VAL A 172 -0.89 -4.19 -12.86
N VAL A 173 -0.55 -4.29 -14.12
CA VAL A 173 0.41 -3.42 -14.81
C VAL A 173 -0.37 -2.55 -15.81
N PRO A 174 -0.21 -1.22 -15.81
CA PRO A 174 -0.75 -0.38 -16.86
C PRO A 174 -0.23 -0.84 -18.24
N GLU A 175 -1.10 -0.98 -19.23
CA GLU A 175 -0.76 -1.56 -20.54
C GLU A 175 0.37 -0.81 -21.25
N ASN A 176 0.44 0.51 -21.10
CA ASN A 176 1.51 1.33 -21.68
C ASN A 176 2.90 1.05 -21.08
N GLU A 177 2.96 0.37 -19.94
CA GLU A 177 4.20 -0.04 -19.26
C GLU A 177 4.64 -1.47 -19.59
N ARG A 178 3.87 -2.19 -20.41
CA ARG A 178 4.17 -3.57 -20.82
C ARG A 178 5.60 -3.73 -21.32
N ALA A 179 5.98 -2.95 -22.31
CA ALA A 179 7.30 -3.06 -22.94
C ALA A 179 8.46 -2.87 -21.95
N ALA A 180 8.27 -2.02 -20.94
CA ALA A 180 9.28 -1.78 -19.92
C ALA A 180 9.40 -2.92 -18.91
N LEU A 181 8.27 -3.54 -18.54
CA LEU A 181 8.19 -4.47 -17.42
C LEU A 181 8.17 -5.95 -17.80
N GLU A 182 7.66 -6.30 -18.98
CA GLU A 182 7.43 -7.71 -19.38
C GLU A 182 8.67 -8.59 -19.25
N LYS A 183 9.84 -8.08 -19.61
CA LYS A 183 11.12 -8.79 -19.50
C LYS A 183 11.61 -9.01 -18.05
N HIS A 184 11.07 -8.29 -17.08
CA HIS A 184 11.40 -8.40 -15.67
C HIS A 184 10.43 -9.31 -14.90
N ILE A 185 9.31 -9.69 -15.52
CA ILE A 185 8.32 -10.55 -14.87
C ILE A 185 8.87 -11.96 -14.70
N PRO A 186 9.04 -12.44 -13.44
CA PRO A 186 9.48 -13.82 -13.22
C PRO A 186 8.48 -14.82 -13.80
N GLN A 187 8.97 -15.91 -14.39
CA GLN A 187 8.13 -16.93 -15.03
C GLN A 187 7.05 -17.49 -14.10
N ASN A 188 7.37 -17.67 -12.83
CA ASN A 188 6.44 -18.16 -11.81
C ASN A 188 5.35 -17.15 -11.40
N LEU A 189 5.48 -15.88 -11.81
CA LEU A 189 4.48 -14.83 -11.59
C LEU A 189 3.72 -14.46 -12.87
N ALA A 190 4.15 -14.93 -14.04
CA ALA A 190 3.60 -14.51 -15.33
C ALA A 190 2.07 -14.66 -15.43
N GLN A 191 1.52 -15.77 -14.91
CA GLN A 191 0.08 -16.03 -14.92
C GLN A 191 -0.72 -15.12 -13.97
N LYS A 192 -0.05 -14.43 -13.06
CA LYS A 192 -0.67 -13.50 -12.09
C LYS A 192 -0.61 -12.06 -12.55
N VAL A 193 0.07 -11.77 -13.67
CA VAL A 193 0.22 -10.42 -14.19
C VAL A 193 -0.84 -10.13 -15.24
N HIS A 194 -1.58 -9.05 -15.02
CA HIS A 194 -2.64 -8.57 -15.90
C HIS A 194 -2.28 -7.18 -16.41
N PHE A 195 -2.14 -7.05 -17.71
CA PHE A 195 -1.93 -5.76 -18.37
C PHE A 195 -3.27 -5.11 -18.63
N VAL A 196 -3.49 -3.91 -18.09
CA VAL A 196 -4.77 -3.22 -18.14
C VAL A 196 -4.62 -1.85 -18.78
N LYS A 197 -5.40 -1.59 -19.82
CA LYS A 197 -5.42 -0.29 -20.49
C LYS A 197 -5.97 0.78 -19.54
N ASN A 198 -5.21 1.87 -19.37
CA ASN A 198 -5.70 3.05 -18.68
C ASN A 198 -6.44 3.96 -19.66
N ASP A 199 -7.77 3.85 -19.66
CA ASP A 199 -8.71 4.69 -20.39
C ASP A 199 -9.66 5.41 -19.41
N CYS A 200 -9.24 5.54 -18.16
CA CYS A 200 -10.02 6.13 -17.09
C CYS A 200 -9.78 7.64 -17.00
N LYS A 201 -10.84 8.37 -16.62
CA LYS A 201 -10.81 9.83 -16.49
C LYS A 201 -10.02 10.33 -15.28
N ASP A 202 -9.83 9.48 -14.26
CA ASP A 202 -9.20 9.83 -12.99
C ASP A 202 -8.73 8.58 -12.22
N ILE A 203 -7.97 8.78 -11.14
CA ILE A 203 -7.44 7.69 -10.31
C ILE A 203 -8.52 6.89 -9.59
N TRP A 204 -9.71 7.46 -9.35
CA TRP A 204 -10.81 6.76 -8.70
C TRP A 204 -11.44 5.76 -9.65
N ALA A 205 -11.76 6.20 -10.88
CA ALA A 205 -12.27 5.33 -11.94
C ALA A 205 -11.27 4.21 -12.29
N TRP A 206 -9.96 4.51 -12.30
CA TRP A 206 -8.92 3.51 -12.45
C TRP A 206 -8.95 2.48 -11.32
N SER A 207 -9.03 2.94 -10.07
CA SER A 207 -9.05 2.06 -8.90
C SER A 207 -10.23 1.10 -8.92
N GLU A 208 -11.42 1.58 -9.26
CA GLU A 208 -12.62 0.75 -9.40
C GLU A 208 -12.50 -0.24 -10.56
N LYS A 209 -12.08 0.22 -11.74
CA LYS A 209 -11.88 -0.64 -12.92
C LYS A 209 -10.94 -1.81 -12.60
N VAL A 210 -9.80 -1.52 -12.02
CA VAL A 210 -8.80 -2.53 -11.67
C VAL A 210 -9.35 -3.51 -10.63
N TYR A 211 -10.03 -3.00 -9.62
CA TYR A 211 -10.62 -3.84 -8.59
C TYR A 211 -11.71 -4.77 -9.14
N GLU A 212 -12.56 -4.29 -10.05
CA GLU A 212 -13.55 -5.13 -10.73
C GLU A 212 -12.92 -6.28 -11.55
N ILE A 213 -11.75 -6.04 -12.11
CA ILE A 213 -10.98 -7.11 -12.79
C ILE A 213 -10.51 -8.14 -11.77
N ILE A 214 -9.91 -7.70 -10.66
CA ILE A 214 -9.35 -8.59 -9.63
C ILE A 214 -10.40 -9.49 -8.98
N LYS A 215 -11.61 -8.98 -8.77
CA LYS A 215 -12.72 -9.78 -8.21
C LYS A 215 -13.15 -10.97 -9.08
N ARG A 216 -12.81 -10.96 -10.36
CA ARG A 216 -13.22 -11.98 -11.34
C ARG A 216 -12.16 -13.06 -11.61
N ILE A 217 -10.97 -12.89 -11.05
CA ILE A 217 -9.83 -13.80 -11.16
C ILE A 217 -9.81 -14.72 -9.94
#